data_1e80a458f4e31719d74a72033b2190cb
#
_entry.id   1e80a458f4e31719d74a72033b2190cb
#
_cell.length_a   1.000
_cell.length_b   1.000
_cell.length_c   1.000
_cell.angle_alpha   90.00
_cell.angle_beta   90.00
_cell.angle_gamma   90.00
#
_symmetry.space_group_name_H-M   'P 1'
#
loop_
_entity.id
_entity.type
_entity.pdbx_description
1 polymer ?
#
loop_
_entity_poly.entity_id
_entity_poly.type
_entity_poly.pdbx_seq_one_letter_code
_entity_poly.pdbx_strand_id
1 'polypeptide(L)'
;MGYAGGTKKNPTYYSLGNHTETIQIDYDPARISYAQLLDIFWKSHQPDRKSWSRQYMAAVFYHTDEQKQRALQTRDREAKRLQTKIQTEIIPVTPFYLAEAYHQKYYLRQVPELVKEYAARYPELNAFIGSTAVSRVNGYIGGHGSLESLQKEIAGLGLSPAGSRRLTEIVQALDKNSRYAAQGGAYCPVPF
;
A
#
# COMPACT_ATOMS: atom_id res chain seq x y z
N MET A 1 2.25 -4.55 6.42
CA MET A 1 1.08 -4.02 7.13
C MET A 1 1.15 -4.40 8.60
N GLY A 2 0.65 -3.54 9.51
CA GLY A 2 0.70 -3.75 10.95
C GLY A 2 -0.17 -2.76 11.71
N TYR A 3 0.12 -2.61 12.98
CA TYR A 3 -0.63 -1.80 13.93
C TYR A 3 0.33 -0.86 14.67
N ALA A 4 0.00 0.43 14.72
CA ALA A 4 0.78 1.44 15.42
C ALA A 4 -0.10 2.54 16.03
N GLY A 5 0.49 3.47 16.77
CA GLY A 5 -0.19 4.63 17.35
C GLY A 5 -0.98 4.38 18.62
N GLY A 6 -1.04 3.13 19.09
CA GLY A 6 -1.73 2.74 20.31
C GLY A 6 -0.78 2.40 21.47
N THR A 7 -1.37 1.98 22.58
CA THR A 7 -0.66 1.62 23.82
C THR A 7 -0.76 0.14 24.17
N LYS A 8 -1.68 -0.60 23.53
CA LYS A 8 -1.85 -2.02 23.79
C LYS A 8 -0.65 -2.82 23.31
N LYS A 9 -0.13 -3.71 24.14
CA LYS A 9 0.93 -4.65 23.78
C LYS A 9 0.34 -5.82 22.98
N ASN A 10 1.06 -6.27 21.96
CA ASN A 10 0.69 -7.41 21.11
C ASN A 10 -0.75 -7.32 20.59
N PRO A 11 -1.12 -6.25 19.88
CA PRO A 11 -2.44 -6.11 19.30
C PRO A 11 -2.66 -7.19 18.22
N THR A 12 -3.92 -7.57 18.04
CA THR A 12 -4.37 -8.40 16.92
C THR A 12 -5.53 -7.69 16.23
N TYR A 13 -5.92 -8.15 15.04
CA TYR A 13 -7.06 -7.57 14.32
C TYR A 13 -8.34 -7.52 15.16
N TYR A 14 -8.63 -8.61 15.90
CA TYR A 14 -9.82 -8.70 16.76
C TYR A 14 -9.65 -8.04 18.13
N SER A 15 -8.44 -7.65 18.48
CA SER A 15 -8.13 -7.03 19.78
C SER A 15 -7.09 -5.93 19.62
N LEU A 16 -7.45 -4.94 18.81
CA LEU A 16 -6.59 -3.88 18.34
C LEU A 16 -6.26 -2.84 19.44
N GLY A 17 -7.16 -2.66 20.38
CA GLY A 17 -7.06 -1.57 21.37
C GLY A 17 -7.25 -0.22 20.67
N ASN A 18 -6.34 0.71 20.95
CA ASN A 18 -6.34 2.04 20.37
C ASN A 18 -5.29 2.22 19.23
N HIS A 19 -4.84 1.12 18.62
CA HIS A 19 -3.97 1.17 17.46
C HIS A 19 -4.72 1.55 16.18
N THR A 20 -3.95 1.97 15.18
CA THR A 20 -4.39 2.24 13.82
C THR A 20 -3.78 1.19 12.89
N GLU A 21 -4.53 0.70 11.91
CA GLU A 21 -3.98 -0.11 10.83
C GLU A 21 -2.98 0.74 10.03
N THR A 22 -1.76 0.24 9.92
CA THR A 22 -0.63 1.03 9.46
C THR A 22 0.19 0.23 8.45
N ILE A 23 0.72 0.89 7.43
CA ILE A 23 1.75 0.33 6.57
C ILE A 23 3.12 0.89 6.97
N GLN A 24 4.12 0.03 7.01
CA GLN A 24 5.53 0.43 7.09
C GLN A 24 6.16 0.20 5.72
N ILE A 25 6.94 1.18 5.25
CA ILE A 25 7.59 1.15 3.95
C ILE A 25 9.08 1.39 4.17
N ASP A 26 9.90 0.39 3.87
CA ASP A 26 11.33 0.56 3.72
C ASP A 26 11.60 0.94 2.26
N TYR A 27 12.28 2.05 2.03
CA TYR A 27 12.48 2.59 0.68
C TYR A 27 13.92 3.04 0.47
N ASP A 28 14.38 2.99 -0.78
CA ASP A 28 15.66 3.52 -1.20
C ASP A 28 15.49 5.02 -1.54
N PRO A 29 16.10 5.94 -0.78
CA PRO A 29 15.96 7.38 -1.00
C PRO A 29 16.59 7.86 -2.33
N ALA A 30 17.49 7.07 -2.93
CA ALA A 30 18.01 7.36 -4.27
C ALA A 30 16.99 7.08 -5.38
N ARG A 31 15.95 6.28 -5.12
CA ARG A 31 14.91 5.90 -6.09
C ARG A 31 13.59 6.63 -5.87
N ILE A 32 13.23 6.85 -4.63
CA ILE A 32 12.01 7.60 -4.26
C ILE A 32 12.28 8.39 -2.99
N SER A 33 11.96 9.67 -2.99
CA SER A 33 12.12 10.52 -1.81
C SER A 33 10.94 10.41 -0.86
N TYR A 34 11.15 10.76 0.41
CA TYR A 34 10.07 10.84 1.40
C TYR A 34 8.96 11.82 0.98
N ALA A 35 9.32 12.94 0.33
CA ALA A 35 8.35 13.88 -0.20
C ALA A 35 7.44 13.26 -1.27
N GLN A 36 7.99 12.44 -2.17
CA GLN A 36 7.20 11.72 -3.16
C GLN A 36 6.27 10.67 -2.52
N LEU A 37 6.72 9.98 -1.46
CA LEU A 37 5.85 9.07 -0.70
C LEU A 37 4.70 9.83 -0.05
N LEU A 38 4.94 11.00 0.53
CA LEU A 38 3.88 11.87 1.07
C LEU A 38 2.92 12.34 -0.03
N ASP A 39 3.40 12.67 -1.23
CA ASP A 39 2.53 13.06 -2.35
C ASP A 39 1.59 11.92 -2.78
N ILE A 40 2.08 10.68 -2.77
CA ILE A 40 1.25 9.49 -3.01
C ILE A 40 0.23 9.32 -1.89
N PHE A 41 0.66 9.43 -0.64
CA PHE A 41 -0.20 9.31 0.55
C PHE A 41 -1.35 10.32 0.52
N TRP A 42 -1.08 11.59 0.24
CA TRP A 42 -2.12 12.63 0.18
C TRP A 42 -3.14 12.40 -0.94
N LYS A 43 -2.76 11.71 -2.03
CA LYS A 43 -3.64 11.35 -3.14
C LYS A 43 -4.44 10.06 -2.89
N SER A 44 -4.04 9.25 -1.91
CA SER A 44 -4.62 7.92 -1.67
C SER A 44 -5.85 7.92 -0.76
N HIS A 45 -6.21 9.06 -0.15
CA HIS A 45 -7.34 9.16 0.76
C HIS A 45 -7.98 10.56 0.72
N GLN A 46 -9.04 10.76 1.50
CA GLN A 46 -9.70 12.06 1.67
C GLN A 46 -9.20 12.70 2.98
N PRO A 47 -8.17 13.57 2.92
CA PRO A 47 -7.48 14.03 4.11
C PRO A 47 -8.27 15.02 4.96
N ASP A 48 -9.35 15.58 4.41
CA ASP A 48 -10.30 16.47 5.08
C ASP A 48 -11.43 15.74 5.82
N ARG A 49 -11.54 14.42 5.63
CA ARG A 49 -12.55 13.61 6.32
C ARG A 49 -12.01 13.00 7.62
N LYS A 50 -12.80 13.16 8.68
CA LYS A 50 -12.54 12.46 9.93
C LYS A 50 -12.93 10.99 9.79
N SER A 51 -12.05 10.09 10.21
CA SER A 51 -12.38 8.67 10.30
C SER A 51 -13.44 8.42 11.36
N TRP A 52 -14.30 7.44 11.10
CA TRP A 52 -15.32 6.97 12.04
C TRP A 52 -14.76 6.14 13.20
N SER A 53 -13.55 5.60 13.03
CA SER A 53 -12.86 4.87 14.10
C SER A 53 -11.36 5.16 14.09
N ARG A 54 -10.71 4.94 15.24
CA ARG A 54 -9.27 5.05 15.36
C ARG A 54 -8.53 4.00 14.54
N GLN A 55 -9.10 2.82 14.40
CA GLN A 55 -8.55 1.73 13.59
C GLN A 55 -8.24 2.19 12.15
N TYR A 56 -9.12 2.97 11.56
CA TYR A 56 -9.01 3.45 10.16
C TYR A 56 -8.63 4.92 10.04
N MET A 57 -8.05 5.48 11.10
CA MET A 57 -7.59 6.87 11.12
C MET A 57 -6.47 7.08 10.09
N ALA A 58 -6.58 8.14 9.30
CA ALA A 58 -5.48 8.56 8.44
C ALA A 58 -4.41 9.28 9.28
N ALA A 59 -3.18 8.77 9.25
CA ALA A 59 -2.06 9.37 9.98
C ALA A 59 -0.73 9.16 9.27
N VAL A 60 0.19 10.11 9.46
CA VAL A 60 1.61 9.96 9.16
C VAL A 60 2.36 9.76 10.47
N PHE A 61 3.02 8.62 10.62
CA PHE A 61 3.93 8.35 11.72
C PHE A 61 5.34 8.77 11.32
N TYR A 62 5.94 9.73 12.03
CA TYR A 62 7.28 10.20 11.74
C TYR A 62 8.31 9.63 12.72
N HIS A 63 9.53 9.36 12.22
CA HIS A 63 10.67 8.86 12.99
C HIS A 63 11.66 9.98 13.36
N THR A 64 11.73 11.04 12.55
CA THR A 64 12.68 12.14 12.72
C THR A 64 11.98 13.49 12.62
N ASP A 65 12.62 14.54 13.17
CA ASP A 65 12.12 15.90 13.05
C ASP A 65 12.06 16.37 11.58
N GLU A 66 12.98 15.91 10.73
CA GLU A 66 12.92 16.21 9.30
C GLU A 66 11.67 15.62 8.66
N GLN A 67 11.34 14.35 8.95
CA GLN A 67 10.09 13.72 8.47
C GLN A 67 8.87 14.47 8.97
N LYS A 68 8.86 14.88 10.25
CA LYS A 68 7.80 15.70 10.85
C LYS A 68 7.60 17.00 10.09
N GLN A 69 8.68 17.75 9.86
CA GLN A 69 8.61 19.04 9.15
C GLN A 69 8.10 18.88 7.73
N ARG A 70 8.57 17.86 7.00
CA ARG A 70 8.09 17.55 5.65
C ARG A 70 6.61 17.18 5.64
N ALA A 71 6.17 16.34 6.57
CA ALA A 71 4.77 15.96 6.69
C ALA A 71 3.88 17.18 6.99
N LEU A 72 4.29 18.06 7.90
CA LEU A 72 3.57 19.31 8.21
C LEU A 72 3.49 20.24 7.00
N GLN A 73 4.60 20.46 6.28
CA GLN A 73 4.63 21.29 5.07
C GLN A 73 3.69 20.76 3.99
N THR A 74 3.69 19.45 3.75
CA THR A 74 2.80 18.84 2.74
C THR A 74 1.34 18.87 3.18
N ARG A 75 1.04 18.68 4.47
CA ARG A 75 -0.31 18.86 5.03
C ARG A 75 -0.82 20.28 4.79
N ASP A 76 -0.01 21.29 5.08
CA ASP A 76 -0.39 22.69 4.93
C ASP A 76 -0.59 23.07 3.44
N ARG A 77 0.17 22.45 2.54
CA ARG A 77 -0.05 22.55 1.09
C ARG A 77 -1.41 21.96 0.70
N GLU A 78 -1.75 20.77 1.21
CA GLU A 78 -3.05 20.13 0.94
C GLU A 78 -4.22 20.92 1.53
N ALA A 79 -4.08 21.49 2.74
CA ALA A 79 -5.09 22.36 3.34
C ALA A 79 -5.38 23.58 2.46
N LYS A 80 -4.34 24.22 1.90
CA LYS A 80 -4.48 25.33 0.95
C LYS A 80 -5.13 24.88 -0.36
N ARG A 81 -4.73 23.73 -0.93
CA ARG A 81 -5.28 23.19 -2.17
C ARG A 81 -6.77 22.87 -2.06
N LEU A 82 -7.17 22.27 -0.94
CA LEU A 82 -8.55 21.85 -0.68
C LEU A 82 -9.41 22.96 -0.04
N GLN A 83 -8.79 24.05 0.37
CA GLN A 83 -9.44 25.17 1.10
C GLN A 83 -10.21 24.70 2.35
N THR A 84 -9.67 23.69 3.04
CA THR A 84 -10.30 23.09 4.21
C THR A 84 -9.26 22.61 5.23
N LYS A 85 -9.74 22.31 6.44
CA LYS A 85 -8.90 21.74 7.49
C LYS A 85 -8.61 20.28 7.21
N ILE A 86 -7.34 19.90 7.24
CA ILE A 86 -6.92 18.50 7.14
C ILE A 86 -7.15 17.79 8.49
N GLN A 87 -7.77 16.61 8.43
CA GLN A 87 -8.06 15.76 9.58
C GLN A 87 -6.98 14.67 9.80
N THR A 88 -6.15 14.42 8.79
CA THR A 88 -5.03 13.48 8.89
C THR A 88 -4.06 13.92 9.98
N GLU A 89 -3.75 13.01 10.91
CA GLU A 89 -2.84 13.28 12.02
C GLU A 89 -1.36 13.12 11.61
N ILE A 90 -0.48 13.90 12.21
CA ILE A 90 0.98 13.77 12.08
C ILE A 90 1.52 13.57 13.50
N ILE A 91 1.92 12.35 13.82
CA ILE A 91 2.25 11.92 15.17
C ILE A 91 3.57 11.15 15.21
N PRO A 92 4.29 11.17 16.33
CA PRO A 92 5.53 10.40 16.45
C PRO A 92 5.24 8.91 16.31
N VAL A 93 6.19 8.18 15.75
CA VAL A 93 6.13 6.72 15.67
C VAL A 93 6.05 6.10 17.06
N THR A 94 5.22 5.09 17.20
CA THR A 94 5.15 4.19 18.36
C THR A 94 5.64 2.80 17.93
N PRO A 95 5.77 1.83 18.86
CA PRO A 95 6.06 0.46 18.45
C PRO A 95 5.10 0.00 17.35
N PHE A 96 5.68 -0.54 16.28
CA PHE A 96 4.96 -1.15 15.17
C PHE A 96 4.84 -2.65 15.42
N TYR A 97 3.63 -3.16 15.39
CA TYR A 97 3.33 -4.59 15.51
C TYR A 97 2.90 -5.14 14.17
N LEU A 98 3.63 -6.13 13.66
CA LEU A 98 3.29 -6.77 12.39
C LEU A 98 1.89 -7.42 12.49
N ALA A 99 1.02 -7.12 11.52
CA ALA A 99 -0.28 -7.76 11.43
C ALA A 99 -0.15 -9.22 10.95
N GLU A 100 -1.19 -9.98 11.14
CA GLU A 100 -1.28 -11.40 10.80
C GLU A 100 -0.96 -11.65 9.32
N ALA A 101 -0.46 -12.83 9.01
CA ALA A 101 0.04 -13.17 7.68
C ALA A 101 -0.98 -12.98 6.55
N TYR A 102 -2.27 -13.16 6.84
CA TYR A 102 -3.34 -13.00 5.84
C TYR A 102 -3.58 -11.54 5.42
N HIS A 103 -3.16 -10.56 6.22
CA HIS A 103 -3.20 -9.14 5.85
C HIS A 103 -2.02 -8.70 4.98
N GLN A 104 -0.94 -9.49 4.95
CA GLN A 104 0.26 -9.14 4.20
C GLN A 104 0.07 -9.43 2.70
N LYS A 105 0.34 -8.41 1.85
CA LYS A 105 0.22 -8.54 0.39
C LYS A 105 -1.16 -9.06 -0.05
N TYR A 106 -2.19 -8.42 0.45
CA TYR A 106 -3.59 -8.82 0.34
C TYR A 106 -4.02 -9.14 -1.10
N TYR A 107 -3.70 -8.27 -2.07
CA TYR A 107 -4.09 -8.49 -3.46
C TYR A 107 -3.40 -9.72 -4.07
N LEU A 108 -2.10 -9.90 -3.80
CA LEU A 108 -1.38 -11.07 -4.29
C LEU A 108 -1.98 -12.37 -3.73
N ARG A 109 -2.47 -12.36 -2.48
CA ARG A 109 -3.09 -13.54 -1.87
C ARG A 109 -4.38 -13.99 -2.54
N GLN A 110 -5.00 -13.14 -3.34
CA GLN A 110 -6.15 -13.51 -4.16
C GLN A 110 -5.78 -14.35 -5.40
N VAL A 111 -4.47 -14.53 -5.66
CA VAL A 111 -3.95 -15.28 -6.81
C VAL A 111 -3.03 -16.41 -6.31
N PRO A 112 -3.60 -17.56 -5.89
CA PRO A 112 -2.88 -18.63 -5.20
C PRO A 112 -1.67 -19.17 -5.98
N GLU A 113 -1.74 -19.23 -7.31
CA GLU A 113 -0.66 -19.70 -8.16
C GLU A 113 0.59 -18.79 -8.04
N LEU A 114 0.42 -17.47 -8.00
CA LEU A 114 1.52 -16.52 -7.83
C LEU A 114 2.05 -16.53 -6.38
N VAL A 115 1.16 -16.69 -5.41
CA VAL A 115 1.57 -16.89 -4.00
C VAL A 115 2.47 -18.09 -3.87
N LYS A 116 2.12 -19.23 -4.50
CA LYS A 116 2.90 -20.47 -4.46
C LYS A 116 4.31 -20.28 -5.02
N GLU A 117 4.46 -19.58 -6.14
CA GLU A 117 5.78 -19.29 -6.73
C GLU A 117 6.65 -18.46 -5.78
N TYR A 118 6.09 -17.41 -5.18
CA TYR A 118 6.83 -16.56 -4.27
C TYR A 118 7.08 -17.21 -2.90
N ALA A 119 6.16 -18.01 -2.37
CA ALA A 119 6.38 -18.75 -1.12
C ALA A 119 7.49 -19.79 -1.27
N ALA A 120 7.65 -20.44 -2.44
CA ALA A 120 8.76 -21.33 -2.71
C ALA A 120 10.11 -20.59 -2.73
N ARG A 121 10.15 -19.34 -3.17
CA ARG A 121 11.36 -18.50 -3.21
C ARG A 121 11.66 -17.82 -1.87
N TYR A 122 10.63 -17.41 -1.15
CA TYR A 122 10.69 -16.70 0.12
C TYR A 122 9.88 -17.48 1.17
N PRO A 123 10.41 -18.59 1.71
CA PRO A 123 9.68 -19.43 2.68
C PRO A 123 9.43 -18.71 4.00
N GLU A 124 10.33 -17.79 4.38
CA GLU A 124 10.19 -17.00 5.60
C GLU A 124 9.27 -15.79 5.37
N LEU A 125 8.29 -15.59 6.27
CA LEU A 125 7.30 -14.52 6.15
C LEU A 125 7.94 -13.13 5.99
N ASN A 126 8.98 -12.84 6.75
CA ASN A 126 9.66 -11.54 6.68
C ASN A 126 10.35 -11.32 5.34
N ALA A 127 10.98 -12.37 4.76
CA ALA A 127 11.57 -12.31 3.43
C ALA A 127 10.50 -12.10 2.35
N PHE A 128 9.37 -12.79 2.45
CA PHE A 128 8.22 -12.59 1.56
C PHE A 128 7.67 -11.16 1.64
N ILE A 129 7.45 -10.63 2.85
CA ILE A 129 6.93 -9.28 3.06
C ILE A 129 7.92 -8.22 2.56
N GLY A 130 9.22 -8.38 2.83
CA GLY A 130 10.29 -7.45 2.47
C GLY A 130 10.69 -7.49 1.00
N SER A 131 10.24 -8.50 0.22
CA SER A 131 10.60 -8.61 -1.19
C SER A 131 9.97 -7.48 -2.03
N THR A 132 10.82 -6.74 -2.74
CA THR A 132 10.40 -5.72 -3.71
C THR A 132 9.55 -6.34 -4.82
N ALA A 133 9.94 -7.50 -5.35
CA ALA A 133 9.19 -8.19 -6.40
C ALA A 133 7.77 -8.55 -5.94
N VAL A 134 7.64 -9.15 -4.75
CA VAL A 134 6.33 -9.47 -4.14
C VAL A 134 5.49 -8.21 -3.93
N SER A 135 6.10 -7.10 -3.49
CA SER A 135 5.41 -5.83 -3.28
C SER A 135 4.90 -5.24 -4.58
N ARG A 136 5.71 -5.29 -5.66
CA ARG A 136 5.32 -4.79 -6.97
C ARG A 136 4.20 -5.62 -7.59
N VAL A 137 4.29 -6.95 -7.53
CA VAL A 137 3.22 -7.83 -8.02
C VAL A 137 1.93 -7.61 -7.25
N ASN A 138 1.99 -7.47 -5.92
CA ASN A 138 0.82 -7.09 -5.12
C ASN A 138 0.21 -5.76 -5.58
N GLY A 139 1.03 -4.76 -5.92
CA GLY A 139 0.57 -3.48 -6.44
C GLY A 139 -0.10 -3.61 -7.82
N TYR A 140 0.49 -4.37 -8.74
CA TYR A 140 -0.10 -4.62 -10.06
C TYR A 140 -1.46 -5.31 -9.98
N ILE A 141 -1.59 -6.35 -9.15
CA ILE A 141 -2.87 -7.04 -8.93
C ILE A 141 -3.89 -6.10 -8.28
N GLY A 142 -3.45 -5.18 -7.42
CA GLY A 142 -4.30 -4.13 -6.84
C GLY A 142 -4.68 -2.99 -7.79
N GLY A 143 -4.26 -3.04 -9.06
CA GLY A 143 -4.57 -1.99 -10.05
C GLY A 143 -3.66 -0.76 -9.96
N HIS A 144 -2.53 -0.87 -9.25
CA HIS A 144 -1.58 0.23 -9.06
C HIS A 144 -0.39 0.16 -10.04
N GLY A 145 -0.68 -0.01 -11.34
CA GLY A 145 0.32 -0.03 -12.40
C GLY A 145 -0.32 -0.30 -13.75
N SER A 146 0.32 0.15 -14.82
CA SER A 146 -0.15 -0.07 -16.19
C SER A 146 0.49 -1.32 -16.80
N LEU A 147 -0.13 -1.84 -17.88
CA LEU A 147 0.46 -2.92 -18.68
C LEU A 147 1.82 -2.51 -19.24
N GLU A 148 1.98 -1.26 -19.68
CA GLU A 148 3.25 -0.75 -20.18
C GLU A 148 4.36 -0.78 -19.12
N SER A 149 4.05 -0.36 -17.89
CA SER A 149 5.03 -0.43 -16.79
C SER A 149 5.36 -1.87 -16.41
N LEU A 150 4.37 -2.77 -16.42
CA LEU A 150 4.62 -4.20 -16.18
C LEU A 150 5.55 -4.79 -17.24
N GLN A 151 5.34 -4.53 -18.52
CA GLN A 151 6.18 -5.05 -19.60
C GLN A 151 7.64 -4.66 -19.48
N LYS A 152 7.93 -3.46 -18.94
CA LYS A 152 9.29 -2.98 -18.72
C LYS A 152 10.05 -3.71 -17.61
N GLU A 153 9.35 -4.33 -16.67
CA GLU A 153 9.99 -4.91 -15.47
C GLU A 153 9.65 -6.37 -15.19
N ILE A 154 8.73 -6.97 -15.95
CA ILE A 154 8.22 -8.33 -15.68
C ILE A 154 9.33 -9.37 -15.58
N ALA A 155 10.38 -9.25 -16.39
CA ALA A 155 11.54 -10.15 -16.35
C ALA A 155 12.28 -10.08 -15.00
N GLY A 156 12.27 -8.91 -14.32
CA GLY A 156 12.91 -8.70 -13.02
C GLY A 156 12.06 -9.14 -11.82
N LEU A 157 10.78 -9.47 -12.03
CA LEU A 157 9.89 -9.86 -10.94
C LEU A 157 10.11 -11.31 -10.47
N GLY A 158 10.87 -12.11 -11.22
CA GLY A 158 11.26 -13.45 -10.81
C GLY A 158 10.15 -14.49 -10.84
N LEU A 159 9.10 -14.27 -11.61
CA LEU A 159 8.05 -15.24 -11.89
C LEU A 159 8.48 -16.24 -12.96
N SER A 160 7.88 -17.42 -12.92
CA SER A 160 7.96 -18.37 -14.03
C SER A 160 7.31 -17.81 -15.30
N PRO A 161 7.54 -18.41 -16.49
CA PRO A 161 6.80 -18.03 -17.71
C PRO A 161 5.27 -18.12 -17.54
N ALA A 162 4.79 -19.09 -16.76
CA ALA A 162 3.36 -19.24 -16.46
C ALA A 162 2.86 -18.12 -15.54
N GLY A 163 3.58 -17.81 -14.45
CA GLY A 163 3.25 -16.72 -13.53
C GLY A 163 3.30 -15.36 -14.23
N SER A 164 4.28 -15.14 -15.11
CA SER A 164 4.39 -13.90 -15.89
C SER A 164 3.19 -13.72 -16.82
N ARG A 165 2.75 -14.78 -17.50
CA ARG A 165 1.53 -14.74 -18.33
C ARG A 165 0.30 -14.43 -17.49
N ARG A 166 0.14 -15.12 -16.34
CA ARG A 166 -0.99 -14.90 -15.45
C ARG A 166 -1.06 -13.46 -14.93
N LEU A 167 0.05 -12.90 -14.48
CA LEU A 167 0.12 -11.51 -14.05
C LEU A 167 -0.24 -10.54 -15.19
N THR A 168 0.26 -10.81 -16.40
CA THR A 168 -0.04 -9.99 -17.58
C THR A 168 -1.54 -9.99 -17.90
N GLU A 169 -2.19 -11.16 -17.86
CA GLU A 169 -3.64 -11.30 -18.08
C GLU A 169 -4.45 -10.47 -17.07
N ILE A 170 -4.09 -10.54 -15.78
CA ILE A 170 -4.74 -9.77 -14.71
C ILE A 170 -4.61 -8.27 -14.99
N VAL A 171 -3.39 -7.79 -15.26
CA VAL A 171 -3.15 -6.36 -15.48
C VAL A 171 -3.83 -5.88 -16.77
N GLN A 172 -3.87 -6.68 -17.83
CA GLN A 172 -4.61 -6.36 -19.06
C GLN A 172 -6.12 -6.21 -18.80
N ALA A 173 -6.68 -7.09 -17.98
CA ALA A 173 -8.10 -7.02 -17.62
C ALA A 173 -8.41 -5.75 -16.80
N LEU A 174 -7.54 -5.40 -15.85
CA LEU A 174 -7.66 -4.18 -15.05
C LEU A 174 -7.53 -2.91 -15.91
N ASP A 175 -6.56 -2.85 -16.82
CA ASP A 175 -6.37 -1.72 -17.75
C ASP A 175 -7.61 -1.51 -18.66
N LYS A 176 -8.20 -2.60 -19.18
CA LYS A 176 -9.42 -2.52 -19.97
C LYS A 176 -10.58 -1.95 -19.16
N ASN A 177 -10.77 -2.43 -17.93
CA ASN A 177 -11.85 -1.97 -17.05
C ASN A 177 -11.68 -0.49 -16.66
N SER A 178 -10.45 -0.05 -16.40
CA SER A 178 -10.16 1.36 -16.08
C SER A 178 -10.47 2.29 -17.26
N ARG A 179 -10.14 1.88 -18.50
CA ARG A 179 -10.46 2.63 -19.71
C ARG A 179 -11.96 2.68 -19.97
N TYR A 180 -12.67 1.56 -19.74
CA TYR A 180 -14.12 1.49 -19.89
C TYR A 180 -14.84 2.39 -18.88
N ALA A 181 -14.42 2.37 -17.61
CA ALA A 181 -14.95 3.25 -16.56
C ALA A 181 -14.68 4.74 -16.86
N ALA A 182 -13.52 5.09 -17.41
CA ALA A 182 -13.18 6.45 -17.82
C ALA A 182 -14.03 6.97 -18.99
N GLN A 183 -14.64 6.06 -19.78
CA GLN A 183 -15.58 6.38 -20.86
C GLN A 183 -17.06 6.39 -20.43
N GLY A 184 -17.34 6.35 -19.11
CA GLY A 184 -18.69 6.38 -18.56
C GLY A 184 -19.37 5.01 -18.43
N GLY A 185 -18.63 3.92 -18.63
CA GLY A 185 -19.12 2.56 -18.40
C GLY A 185 -19.18 2.19 -16.93
N ALA A 186 -20.05 1.25 -16.54
CA ALA A 186 -20.09 0.73 -15.18
C ALA A 186 -18.82 -0.07 -14.87
N TYR A 187 -18.21 0.18 -13.71
CA TYR A 187 -17.07 -0.60 -13.22
C TYR A 187 -17.54 -2.04 -12.93
N CYS A 188 -16.95 -3.01 -13.64
CA CYS A 188 -17.15 -4.43 -13.35
C CYS A 188 -15.91 -4.93 -12.59
N PRO A 189 -16.02 -5.31 -11.30
CA PRO A 189 -14.88 -5.89 -10.59
C PRO A 189 -14.45 -7.17 -11.27
N VAL A 190 -13.16 -7.31 -11.57
CA VAL A 190 -12.59 -8.55 -12.10
C VAL A 190 -12.58 -9.57 -10.96
N PRO A 191 -13.25 -10.73 -11.09
CA PRO A 191 -13.10 -11.81 -10.11
C PRO A 191 -11.68 -12.38 -10.22
N PHE A 192 -11.01 -12.48 -9.07
CA PHE A 192 -9.69 -13.09 -8.95
C PHE A 192 -9.78 -14.59 -8.75
#